data_aaa061a2cc5729d17b76ce46e7a70c88
#
_entry.id   aaa061a2cc5729d17b76ce46e7a70c88
#
_cell.length_a   1.000
_cell.length_b   1.000
_cell.length_c   1.000
_cell.angle_alpha   90.00
_cell.angle_beta   90.00
_cell.angle_gamma   90.00
#
_symmetry.space_group_name_H-M   'P 1'
#
loop_
_entity.id
_entity.type
_entity.pdbx_description
1 polymer ?
#
loop_
_entity_poly.entity_id
_entity_poly.type
_entity_poly.pdbx_seq_one_letter_code
_entity_poly.pdbx_strand_id
1 'polypeptide(L)'
;GGQFLLRLEDTDQKILVPGAEQNIYDSLKWCGIEYDEGPGVNEDKFGPYRQSDRTEIYQHYIKQLLNSGHAYRCFCSKERLDGLRSSAQQLQPPTTASYDRHCTELTEDEIAENLEKGVPCTVRLKAPKKYPPFEDLLHGQLDMQIQINMNDIRYDDPILMKSDGLPTYHFANVVDDHLMRITHVIRGEEWLPSTPKHIALYNAFGWNPPQFIHIPLLTSTNDKKLSKRKGDADVMQLKAKGILPEALVNFSVLFGWSPPRELATRTHECFSLEEFVKLFDLNHLTKGNAKVDAKKLLFFNKHYLSQRLGNKAQFDEIANEIYNLISEAYPDTTIWQVNSVLQAVGKSLTTIYEFNDKFYYFFTKPDYEDNTYVKQFKSTYDL
;
A
#
# COMPACT_ATOMS: atom_id res chain seq x y z
N GLY A 1 8.15 20.93 1.20
CA GLY A 1 8.20 20.65 2.59
C GLY A 1 6.82 20.47 3.18
N GLY A 2 6.54 19.27 3.68
CA GLY A 2 5.37 18.92 4.46
C GLY A 2 5.82 18.06 5.62
N GLN A 3 4.86 17.48 6.35
CA GLN A 3 5.11 16.51 7.40
C GLN A 3 4.59 15.15 6.95
N PHE A 4 5.32 14.08 7.27
CA PHE A 4 4.93 12.72 6.98
C PHE A 4 4.35 12.09 8.25
N LEU A 5 3.05 11.76 8.22
CA LEU A 5 2.35 11.07 9.29
C LEU A 5 2.22 9.58 8.96
N LEU A 6 2.47 8.73 9.93
CA LEU A 6 2.10 7.32 9.88
C LEU A 6 0.85 7.07 10.71
N ARG A 7 -0.23 6.61 10.08
CA ARG A 7 -1.47 6.20 10.74
C ARG A 7 -1.71 4.71 10.53
N LEU A 8 -1.99 4.00 11.60
CA LEU A 8 -2.33 2.58 11.56
C LEU A 8 -3.85 2.41 11.46
N GLU A 9 -4.29 1.76 10.39
CA GLU A 9 -5.70 1.50 10.08
C GLU A 9 -6.07 0.07 10.48
N ASP A 10 -6.32 -0.15 11.76
CA ASP A 10 -6.55 -1.45 12.40
C ASP A 10 -8.01 -1.69 12.82
N THR A 11 -8.95 -0.94 12.28
CA THR A 11 -10.38 -1.04 12.65
C THR A 11 -11.04 -2.34 12.19
N ASP A 12 -10.48 -3.08 11.23
CA ASP A 12 -10.97 -4.40 10.86
C ASP A 12 -10.25 -5.49 11.64
N GLN A 13 -10.69 -5.71 12.87
CA GLN A 13 -10.11 -6.67 13.81
C GLN A 13 -10.12 -8.14 13.33
N LYS A 14 -10.94 -8.47 12.31
CA LYS A 14 -11.05 -9.84 11.79
C LYS A 14 -9.92 -10.24 10.84
N ILE A 15 -9.24 -9.24 10.26
CA ILE A 15 -8.17 -9.46 9.28
C ILE A 15 -6.80 -9.01 9.79
N LEU A 16 -6.69 -8.66 11.08
CA LEU A 16 -5.41 -8.31 11.68
C LEU A 16 -4.45 -9.50 11.63
N VAL A 17 -3.26 -9.24 11.10
CA VAL A 17 -2.17 -10.21 11.04
C VAL A 17 -1.21 -9.92 12.20
N PRO A 18 -0.96 -10.88 13.08
CA PRO A 18 0.03 -10.71 14.15
C PRO A 18 1.39 -10.28 13.59
N GLY A 19 2.00 -9.25 14.18
CA GLY A 19 3.29 -8.72 13.75
C GLY A 19 3.24 -7.77 12.53
N ALA A 20 2.07 -7.52 11.93
CA ALA A 20 1.94 -6.62 10.79
C ALA A 20 2.40 -5.19 11.10
N GLU A 21 2.07 -4.69 12.28
CA GLU A 21 2.49 -3.36 12.75
C GLU A 21 4.03 -3.26 12.82
N GLN A 22 4.68 -4.23 13.48
CA GLN A 22 6.14 -4.25 13.57
C GLN A 22 6.79 -4.37 12.17
N ASN A 23 6.20 -5.16 11.29
CA ASN A 23 6.67 -5.29 9.90
C ASN A 23 6.63 -3.94 9.16
N ILE A 24 5.60 -3.09 9.40
CA ILE A 24 5.53 -1.75 8.82
C ILE A 24 6.72 -0.89 9.32
N TYR A 25 6.96 -0.86 10.62
CA TYR A 25 8.06 -0.09 11.20
C TYR A 25 9.42 -0.56 10.69
N ASP A 26 9.66 -1.87 10.67
CA ASP A 26 10.89 -2.47 10.20
C ASP A 26 11.12 -2.19 8.71
N SER A 27 10.05 -2.25 7.90
CA SER A 27 10.10 -1.96 6.47
C SER A 27 10.44 -0.51 6.18
N LEU A 28 9.78 0.44 6.85
CA LEU A 28 10.06 1.87 6.71
C LEU A 28 11.49 2.19 7.14
N LYS A 29 11.90 1.71 8.31
CA LYS A 29 13.26 1.90 8.84
C LYS A 29 14.31 1.33 7.89
N TRP A 30 14.09 0.13 7.36
CA TRP A 30 15.02 -0.50 6.42
C TRP A 30 15.10 0.27 5.09
N CYS A 31 13.99 0.84 4.62
CA CYS A 31 13.95 1.70 3.44
C CYS A 31 14.56 3.10 3.67
N GLY A 32 14.96 3.45 4.90
CA GLY A 32 15.42 4.79 5.24
C GLY A 32 14.33 5.86 5.21
N ILE A 33 13.06 5.43 5.39
CA ILE A 33 11.90 6.31 5.41
C ILE A 33 11.53 6.58 6.87
N GLU A 34 11.70 7.83 7.29
CA GLU A 34 11.36 8.30 8.63
C GLU A 34 10.06 9.10 8.56
N TYR A 35 9.18 8.91 9.53
CA TYR A 35 7.95 9.70 9.68
C TYR A 35 8.10 10.72 10.81
N ASP A 36 7.52 11.90 10.60
CA ASP A 36 7.59 13.02 11.55
C ASP A 36 6.64 12.82 12.73
N GLU A 37 5.51 12.16 12.49
CA GLU A 37 4.45 11.93 13.47
C GLU A 37 3.85 10.53 13.25
N GLY A 38 3.55 9.83 14.34
CA GLY A 38 2.96 8.48 14.25
C GLY A 38 3.09 7.73 15.57
N PRO A 39 2.73 6.44 15.61
CA PRO A 39 2.87 5.64 16.81
C PRO A 39 4.30 5.67 17.36
N GLY A 40 4.46 6.11 18.61
CA GLY A 40 5.76 6.27 19.27
C GLY A 40 6.56 7.51 18.88
N VAL A 41 6.07 8.38 17.99
CA VAL A 41 6.77 9.57 17.52
C VAL A 41 5.83 10.77 17.51
N ASN A 42 6.10 11.79 18.34
CA ASN A 42 5.35 13.05 18.40
C ASN A 42 3.83 12.89 18.47
N GLU A 43 3.35 12.00 19.36
CA GLU A 43 1.94 11.60 19.45
C GLU A 43 1.00 12.69 19.97
N ASP A 44 1.51 13.74 20.59
CA ASP A 44 0.71 14.77 21.29
C ASP A 44 0.00 15.73 20.32
N LYS A 45 0.36 15.73 19.04
CA LYS A 45 -0.13 16.77 18.11
C LYS A 45 -1.51 16.44 17.53
N PHE A 46 -1.64 15.27 16.93
CA PHE A 46 -2.88 14.79 16.30
C PHE A 46 -3.25 13.37 16.71
N GLY A 47 -2.45 12.75 17.58
CA GLY A 47 -2.64 11.39 18.05
C GLY A 47 -3.92 11.15 18.84
N PRO A 48 -4.15 9.90 19.24
CA PRO A 48 -3.35 8.72 18.91
C PRO A 48 -3.39 8.42 17.40
N TYR A 49 -2.35 7.75 16.87
CA TYR A 49 -2.23 7.46 15.43
C TYR A 49 -2.64 6.03 15.06
N ARG A 50 -3.09 5.23 16.02
CA ARG A 50 -3.75 3.94 15.79
C ARG A 50 -5.25 4.14 15.84
N GLN A 51 -5.98 3.72 14.81
CA GLN A 51 -7.41 4.00 14.70
C GLN A 51 -8.24 3.35 15.79
N SER A 52 -7.89 2.14 16.25
CA SER A 52 -8.58 1.50 17.38
C SER A 52 -8.49 2.30 18.68
N ASP A 53 -7.43 3.09 18.86
CA ASP A 53 -7.25 3.94 20.05
C ASP A 53 -8.02 5.27 19.96
N ARG A 54 -8.67 5.57 18.82
CA ARG A 54 -9.42 6.81 18.55
C ARG A 54 -10.93 6.65 18.70
N THR A 55 -11.39 5.61 19.37
CA THR A 55 -12.82 5.26 19.49
C THR A 55 -13.67 6.42 20.02
N GLU A 56 -13.19 7.16 21.03
CA GLU A 56 -13.91 8.29 21.59
C GLU A 56 -14.11 9.43 20.59
N ILE A 57 -13.11 9.68 19.75
CA ILE A 57 -13.16 10.67 18.68
C ILE A 57 -14.25 10.27 17.68
N TYR A 58 -14.26 9.02 17.23
CA TYR A 58 -15.30 8.54 16.32
C TYR A 58 -16.68 8.57 16.93
N GLN A 59 -16.83 8.24 18.21
CA GLN A 59 -18.10 8.34 18.93
C GLN A 59 -18.59 9.77 19.03
N HIS A 60 -17.70 10.74 19.21
CA HIS A 60 -18.05 12.17 19.20
C HIS A 60 -18.62 12.59 17.85
N TYR A 61 -17.91 12.30 16.75
CA TYR A 61 -18.32 12.74 15.42
C TYR A 61 -19.53 11.96 14.87
N ILE A 62 -19.70 10.69 15.20
CA ILE A 62 -20.90 9.98 14.77
C ILE A 62 -22.16 10.51 15.47
N LYS A 63 -22.07 10.93 16.72
CA LYS A 63 -23.18 11.60 17.42
C LYS A 63 -23.57 12.90 16.74
N GLN A 64 -22.63 13.68 16.22
CA GLN A 64 -22.93 14.90 15.46
C GLN A 64 -23.75 14.57 14.20
N LEU A 65 -23.37 13.55 13.44
CA LEU A 65 -24.11 13.12 12.24
C LEU A 65 -25.50 12.59 12.57
N LEU A 66 -25.65 11.86 13.67
CA LEU A 66 -26.96 11.40 14.14
C LEU A 66 -27.87 12.58 14.53
N ASN A 67 -27.34 13.52 15.32
CA ASN A 67 -28.08 14.70 15.78
C ASN A 67 -28.48 15.64 14.63
N SER A 68 -27.65 15.75 13.60
CA SER A 68 -27.93 16.56 12.42
C SER A 68 -28.80 15.87 11.37
N GLY A 69 -29.17 14.60 11.59
CA GLY A 69 -29.97 13.80 10.66
C GLY A 69 -29.26 13.35 9.40
N HIS A 70 -27.92 13.50 9.33
CA HIS A 70 -27.10 13.00 8.22
C HIS A 70 -26.74 11.52 8.37
N ALA A 71 -26.92 10.95 9.54
CA ALA A 71 -26.78 9.52 9.80
C ALA A 71 -27.96 8.98 10.61
N TYR A 72 -28.15 7.69 10.59
CA TYR A 72 -29.20 7.00 11.34
C TYR A 72 -28.76 5.61 11.78
N ARG A 73 -29.42 5.08 12.80
CA ARG A 73 -29.16 3.74 13.32
C ARG A 73 -29.88 2.68 12.47
N CYS A 74 -29.22 1.57 12.22
CA CYS A 74 -29.74 0.44 11.46
C CYS A 74 -29.60 -0.85 12.26
N PHE A 75 -30.72 -1.53 12.49
CA PHE A 75 -30.84 -2.78 13.22
C PHE A 75 -31.11 -3.99 12.32
N CYS A 76 -30.95 -3.84 11.00
CA CYS A 76 -31.19 -4.91 10.05
C CYS A 76 -30.22 -6.08 10.24
N SER A 77 -30.76 -7.30 10.25
CA SER A 77 -29.93 -8.51 10.30
C SER A 77 -29.12 -8.71 9.00
N LYS A 78 -28.10 -9.54 9.10
CA LYS A 78 -27.25 -9.88 7.95
C LYS A 78 -28.07 -10.55 6.84
N GLU A 79 -28.96 -11.48 7.22
CA GLU A 79 -29.82 -12.23 6.30
C GLU A 79 -30.71 -11.29 5.49
N ARG A 80 -31.32 -10.29 6.17
CA ARG A 80 -32.12 -9.25 5.52
C ARG A 80 -31.29 -8.45 4.51
N LEU A 81 -30.10 -8.00 4.91
CA LEU A 81 -29.23 -7.22 4.05
C LEU A 81 -28.71 -8.01 2.84
N ASP A 82 -28.42 -9.30 3.02
CA ASP A 82 -28.02 -10.19 1.93
C ASP A 82 -29.18 -10.47 0.96
N GLY A 83 -30.41 -10.61 1.47
CA GLY A 83 -31.62 -10.69 0.66
C GLY A 83 -31.86 -9.43 -0.19
N LEU A 84 -31.67 -8.25 0.40
CA LEU A 84 -31.76 -6.97 -0.31
C LEU A 84 -30.71 -6.84 -1.42
N ARG A 85 -29.46 -7.28 -1.17
CA ARG A 85 -28.41 -7.30 -2.20
C ARG A 85 -28.78 -8.21 -3.36
N SER A 86 -29.21 -9.43 -3.05
CA SER A 86 -29.59 -10.41 -4.07
C SER A 86 -30.76 -9.90 -4.94
N SER A 87 -31.76 -9.28 -4.32
CA SER A 87 -32.89 -8.70 -5.05
C SER A 87 -32.46 -7.50 -5.92
N ALA A 88 -31.58 -6.64 -5.42
CA ALA A 88 -31.09 -5.48 -6.17
C ALA A 88 -30.34 -5.88 -7.45
N GLN A 89 -29.56 -6.97 -7.41
CA GLN A 89 -28.85 -7.50 -8.57
C GLN A 89 -29.77 -8.10 -9.64
N GLN A 90 -30.97 -8.51 -9.26
CA GLN A 90 -31.97 -9.10 -10.18
C GLN A 90 -32.87 -8.06 -10.86
N LEU A 91 -32.80 -6.79 -10.42
CA LEU A 91 -33.58 -5.71 -11.03
C LEU A 91 -33.14 -5.44 -12.48
N GLN A 92 -34.08 -4.91 -13.27
CA GLN A 92 -33.84 -4.50 -14.67
C GLN A 92 -34.16 -3.00 -14.84
N PRO A 93 -33.16 -2.13 -15.01
CA PRO A 93 -31.69 -2.38 -14.90
C PRO A 93 -31.28 -2.73 -13.48
N PRO A 94 -30.15 -3.45 -13.29
CA PRO A 94 -29.64 -3.74 -11.97
C PRO A 94 -29.19 -2.45 -11.27
N THR A 95 -29.16 -2.47 -9.93
CA THR A 95 -28.61 -1.36 -9.15
C THR A 95 -27.47 -1.83 -8.26
N THR A 96 -26.45 -0.99 -8.09
CA THR A 96 -25.36 -1.24 -7.12
C THR A 96 -25.76 -0.86 -5.70
N ALA A 97 -26.75 0.03 -5.56
CA ALA A 97 -27.37 0.34 -4.27
C ALA A 97 -28.39 -0.75 -3.91
N SER A 98 -28.38 -1.19 -2.67
CA SER A 98 -29.24 -2.32 -2.27
C SER A 98 -30.18 -2.01 -1.11
N TYR A 99 -29.91 -0.99 -0.31
CA TYR A 99 -30.62 -0.73 0.92
C TYR A 99 -31.91 0.06 0.70
N ASP A 100 -32.98 -0.36 1.38
CA ASP A 100 -34.33 0.21 1.26
C ASP A 100 -34.65 1.32 2.29
N ARG A 101 -33.68 1.68 3.14
CA ARG A 101 -33.85 2.66 4.22
C ARG A 101 -34.90 2.31 5.29
N HIS A 102 -35.27 1.08 5.43
CA HIS A 102 -36.27 0.64 6.42
C HIS A 102 -36.05 1.28 7.81
N CYS A 103 -34.80 1.30 8.31
CA CYS A 103 -34.54 1.84 9.64
C CYS A 103 -34.58 3.38 9.75
N THR A 104 -34.80 4.12 8.66
CA THR A 104 -35.01 5.57 8.74
C THR A 104 -36.41 5.94 9.21
N GLU A 105 -37.34 4.99 9.24
CA GLU A 105 -38.71 5.16 9.65
C GLU A 105 -38.98 4.80 11.12
N LEU A 106 -37.93 4.27 11.81
CA LEU A 106 -38.04 3.93 13.23
C LEU A 106 -38.22 5.18 14.09
N THR A 107 -39.15 5.10 15.04
CA THR A 107 -39.35 6.14 16.05
C THR A 107 -38.25 6.14 17.10
N GLU A 108 -38.09 7.21 17.85
CA GLU A 108 -37.09 7.29 18.95
C GLU A 108 -37.36 6.21 20.02
N ASP A 109 -38.63 5.89 20.30
CA ASP A 109 -39.00 4.85 21.27
C ASP A 109 -38.59 3.45 20.75
N GLU A 110 -38.80 3.13 19.48
CA GLU A 110 -38.37 1.87 18.86
C GLU A 110 -36.85 1.75 18.84
N ILE A 111 -36.14 2.86 18.57
CA ILE A 111 -34.67 2.90 18.64
C ILE A 111 -34.21 2.62 20.06
N ALA A 112 -34.79 3.28 21.07
CA ALA A 112 -34.46 3.09 22.47
C ALA A 112 -34.71 1.64 22.91
N GLU A 113 -35.86 1.07 22.57
CA GLU A 113 -36.19 -0.32 22.88
C GLU A 113 -35.21 -1.32 22.26
N ASN A 114 -34.82 -1.12 20.99
CA ASN A 114 -33.83 -1.97 20.33
C ASN A 114 -32.46 -1.90 21.00
N LEU A 115 -32.03 -0.70 21.42
CA LEU A 115 -30.78 -0.51 22.14
C LEU A 115 -30.80 -1.16 23.53
N GLU A 116 -31.89 -1.02 24.29
CA GLU A 116 -32.07 -1.67 25.59
C GLU A 116 -32.07 -3.21 25.47
N LYS A 117 -32.66 -3.75 24.43
CA LYS A 117 -32.64 -5.20 24.12
C LYS A 117 -31.26 -5.69 23.63
N GLY A 118 -30.31 -4.80 23.44
CA GLY A 118 -28.97 -5.16 22.94
C GLY A 118 -28.98 -5.66 21.49
N VAL A 119 -29.96 -5.24 20.67
CA VAL A 119 -29.99 -5.59 19.25
C VAL A 119 -28.77 -4.99 18.54
N PRO A 120 -27.99 -5.78 17.77
CA PRO A 120 -26.82 -5.26 17.07
C PRO A 120 -27.16 -4.05 16.20
N CYS A 121 -26.48 -2.93 16.45
CA CYS A 121 -26.74 -1.66 15.81
C CYS A 121 -25.54 -1.22 14.99
N THR A 122 -25.78 -0.85 13.73
CA THR A 122 -24.80 -0.13 12.90
C THR A 122 -25.30 1.30 12.66
N VAL A 123 -24.40 2.22 12.35
CA VAL A 123 -24.81 3.58 11.93
C VAL A 123 -24.48 3.75 10.46
N ARG A 124 -25.45 4.24 9.71
CA ARG A 124 -25.35 4.48 8.26
C ARG A 124 -25.37 5.97 7.94
N LEU A 125 -24.61 6.36 6.93
CA LEU A 125 -24.80 7.67 6.28
C LEU A 125 -26.17 7.69 5.59
N LYS A 126 -26.93 8.75 5.74
CA LYS A 126 -28.08 9.04 4.89
C LYS A 126 -27.56 9.66 3.59
N ALA A 127 -27.22 8.82 2.63
CA ALA A 127 -26.63 9.24 1.37
C ALA A 127 -27.50 10.26 0.63
N PRO A 128 -26.95 11.28 -0.01
CA PRO A 128 -27.71 12.25 -0.79
C PRO A 128 -28.37 11.55 -2.01
N LYS A 129 -29.45 12.12 -2.52
CA LYS A 129 -30.11 11.61 -3.74
C LYS A 129 -29.18 11.61 -4.95
N LYS A 130 -28.28 12.56 -5.02
CA LYS A 130 -27.24 12.70 -6.03
C LYS A 130 -25.94 13.03 -5.32
N TYR A 131 -24.89 12.25 -5.59
CA TYR A 131 -23.57 12.54 -5.06
C TYR A 131 -22.97 13.81 -5.73
N PRO A 132 -22.18 14.59 -4.99
CA PRO A 132 -21.53 15.75 -5.57
C PRO A 132 -20.48 15.32 -6.59
N PRO A 133 -20.38 16.00 -7.74
CA PRO A 133 -19.23 15.84 -8.62
C PRO A 133 -17.96 16.36 -7.92
N PHE A 134 -16.82 15.86 -8.32
CA PHE A 134 -15.55 16.24 -7.71
C PHE A 134 -14.43 16.30 -8.75
N GLU A 135 -13.37 17.00 -8.40
CA GLU A 135 -12.15 17.04 -9.18
C GLU A 135 -11.14 16.06 -8.60
N ASP A 136 -10.62 15.19 -9.46
CA ASP A 136 -9.44 14.37 -9.17
C ASP A 136 -8.25 14.96 -9.92
N LEU A 137 -7.14 15.22 -9.23
CA LEU A 137 -6.00 15.91 -9.84
C LEU A 137 -5.37 15.12 -11.00
N LEU A 138 -5.57 13.80 -11.03
CA LEU A 138 -5.07 12.97 -12.13
C LEU A 138 -6.12 12.75 -13.22
N HIS A 139 -7.39 12.50 -12.84
CA HIS A 139 -8.47 12.14 -13.78
C HIS A 139 -9.31 13.33 -14.24
N GLY A 140 -9.22 14.49 -13.56
CA GLY A 140 -10.02 15.68 -13.84
C GLY A 140 -11.40 15.63 -13.18
N GLN A 141 -12.38 16.31 -13.77
CA GLN A 141 -13.75 16.39 -13.26
C GLN A 141 -14.48 15.05 -13.43
N LEU A 142 -15.04 14.54 -12.35
CA LEU A 142 -15.75 13.28 -12.29
C LEU A 142 -17.14 13.46 -11.67
N ASP A 143 -18.15 12.90 -12.33
CA ASP A 143 -19.54 12.79 -11.83
C ASP A 143 -19.90 11.31 -11.72
N MET A 144 -19.67 10.73 -10.56
CA MET A 144 -19.86 9.30 -10.30
C MET A 144 -21.17 9.08 -9.56
N GLN A 145 -22.21 8.71 -10.28
CA GLN A 145 -23.52 8.45 -9.73
C GLN A 145 -23.77 6.95 -9.62
N ILE A 146 -24.64 6.58 -8.66
CA ILE A 146 -25.12 5.22 -8.50
C ILE A 146 -26.14 4.94 -9.61
N GLN A 147 -26.06 3.77 -10.22
CA GLN A 147 -27.10 3.30 -11.12
C GLN A 147 -28.38 3.02 -10.31
N ILE A 148 -29.45 3.69 -10.66
CA ILE A 148 -30.75 3.63 -9.98
C ILE A 148 -31.75 2.90 -10.86
N ASN A 149 -32.56 2.01 -10.26
CA ASN A 149 -33.76 1.50 -10.87
C ASN A 149 -34.96 2.38 -10.45
N MET A 150 -35.63 2.99 -11.41
CA MET A 150 -36.74 3.93 -11.13
C MET A 150 -37.99 3.25 -10.58
N ASN A 151 -38.12 1.93 -10.78
CA ASN A 151 -39.28 1.15 -10.30
C ASN A 151 -39.06 0.58 -8.89
N ASP A 152 -37.80 0.47 -8.45
CA ASP A 152 -37.42 -0.01 -7.12
C ASP A 152 -36.23 0.82 -6.64
N ILE A 153 -36.52 1.91 -5.95
CA ILE A 153 -35.51 2.87 -5.49
C ILE A 153 -34.73 2.27 -4.32
N ARG A 154 -33.44 2.10 -4.51
CA ARG A 154 -32.49 1.64 -3.50
C ARG A 154 -31.45 2.72 -3.21
N TYR A 155 -30.90 2.67 -2.02
CA TYR A 155 -29.96 3.65 -1.50
C TYR A 155 -28.60 3.02 -1.24
N ASP A 156 -27.57 3.79 -1.47
CA ASP A 156 -26.19 3.46 -1.12
C ASP A 156 -25.83 4.17 0.21
N ASP A 157 -26.50 3.75 1.26
CA ASP A 157 -26.26 4.28 2.60
C ASP A 157 -25.12 3.48 3.25
N PRO A 158 -23.85 3.92 3.10
CA PRO A 158 -22.70 3.17 3.61
C PRO A 158 -22.72 3.12 5.13
N ILE A 159 -22.28 2.00 5.68
CA ILE A 159 -22.09 1.88 7.13
C ILE A 159 -20.90 2.77 7.53
N LEU A 160 -21.10 3.59 8.53
CA LEU A 160 -20.08 4.45 9.14
C LEU A 160 -19.50 3.82 10.40
N MET A 161 -20.38 3.32 11.29
CA MET A 161 -19.99 2.60 12.50
C MET A 161 -20.53 1.19 12.46
N LYS A 162 -19.68 0.23 12.77
CA LYS A 162 -20.00 -1.19 12.87
C LYS A 162 -20.68 -1.50 14.20
N SER A 163 -21.31 -2.66 14.30
CA SER A 163 -21.95 -3.12 15.54
C SER A 163 -20.98 -3.45 16.68
N ASP A 164 -19.69 -3.59 16.37
CA ASP A 164 -18.60 -3.73 17.36
C ASP A 164 -18.14 -2.39 17.95
N GLY A 165 -18.73 -1.26 17.52
CA GLY A 165 -18.39 0.08 17.96
C GLY A 165 -17.20 0.72 17.23
N LEU A 166 -16.57 0.00 16.31
CA LEU A 166 -15.49 0.53 15.49
C LEU A 166 -15.99 1.17 14.18
N PRO A 167 -15.32 2.18 13.67
CA PRO A 167 -15.69 2.80 12.39
C PRO A 167 -15.34 1.89 11.22
N THR A 168 -16.02 2.13 10.10
CA THR A 168 -15.55 1.65 8.80
C THR A 168 -14.48 2.58 8.26
N TYR A 169 -13.72 2.12 7.25
CA TYR A 169 -12.74 2.92 6.53
C TYR A 169 -13.30 4.28 6.06
N HIS A 170 -14.52 4.29 5.51
CA HIS A 170 -15.14 5.52 5.00
C HIS A 170 -15.25 6.61 6.06
N PHE A 171 -15.64 6.25 7.27
CA PHE A 171 -15.86 7.21 8.34
C PHE A 171 -14.54 7.57 9.04
N ALA A 172 -13.73 6.57 9.41
CA ALA A 172 -12.46 6.79 10.07
C ALA A 172 -11.53 7.68 9.24
N ASN A 173 -11.43 7.39 7.95
CA ASN A 173 -10.56 8.14 7.03
C ASN A 173 -10.95 9.62 6.95
N VAL A 174 -12.24 9.93 6.76
CA VAL A 174 -12.72 11.32 6.67
C VAL A 174 -12.47 12.09 7.97
N VAL A 175 -12.77 11.48 9.12
CA VAL A 175 -12.57 12.14 10.43
C VAL A 175 -11.09 12.39 10.69
N ASP A 176 -10.26 11.36 10.44
CA ASP A 176 -8.82 11.44 10.71
C ASP A 176 -8.12 12.40 9.77
N ASP A 177 -8.43 12.35 8.48
CA ASP A 177 -7.83 13.25 7.50
C ASP A 177 -8.15 14.71 7.80
N HIS A 178 -9.39 15.00 8.24
CA HIS A 178 -9.76 16.34 8.68
C HIS A 178 -8.99 16.78 9.91
N LEU A 179 -8.98 15.96 10.96
CA LEU A 179 -8.34 16.28 12.24
C LEU A 179 -6.81 16.38 12.12
N MET A 180 -6.21 15.52 11.31
CA MET A 180 -4.77 15.50 11.02
C MET A 180 -4.37 16.51 9.94
N ARG A 181 -5.33 17.31 9.42
CA ARG A 181 -5.11 18.39 8.43
C ARG A 181 -4.46 17.87 7.14
N ILE A 182 -4.89 16.71 6.67
CA ILE A 182 -4.43 16.14 5.41
C ILE A 182 -4.90 17.03 4.25
N THR A 183 -3.98 17.46 3.41
CA THR A 183 -4.27 18.36 2.28
C THR A 183 -4.52 17.59 0.98
N HIS A 184 -3.87 16.44 0.81
CA HIS A 184 -3.95 15.62 -0.40
C HIS A 184 -4.11 14.15 -0.02
N VAL A 185 -5.08 13.48 -0.62
CA VAL A 185 -5.30 12.04 -0.49
C VAL A 185 -4.82 11.36 -1.77
N ILE A 186 -3.70 10.65 -1.71
CA ILE A 186 -3.15 9.86 -2.81
C ILE A 186 -3.41 8.39 -2.51
N ARG A 187 -4.19 7.71 -3.36
CA ARG A 187 -4.55 6.30 -3.14
C ARG A 187 -4.83 5.58 -4.46
N GLY A 188 -4.97 4.27 -4.43
CA GLY A 188 -5.28 3.47 -5.61
C GLY A 188 -6.65 3.81 -6.20
N GLU A 189 -6.79 3.70 -7.52
CA GLU A 189 -8.01 4.00 -8.26
C GLU A 189 -9.20 3.10 -7.90
N GLU A 190 -8.99 1.97 -7.21
CA GLU A 190 -10.05 1.14 -6.66
C GLU A 190 -10.94 1.88 -5.65
N TRP A 191 -10.42 2.96 -5.07
CA TRP A 191 -11.15 3.83 -4.13
C TRP A 191 -11.92 4.96 -4.81
N LEU A 192 -11.75 5.13 -6.12
CA LEU A 192 -12.42 6.18 -6.89
C LEU A 192 -13.96 6.15 -6.69
N PRO A 193 -14.66 4.99 -6.74
CA PRO A 193 -16.09 4.93 -6.50
C PRO A 193 -16.53 5.28 -5.07
N SER A 194 -15.60 5.29 -4.12
CA SER A 194 -15.87 5.67 -2.72
C SER A 194 -15.69 7.17 -2.46
N THR A 195 -15.01 7.88 -3.34
CA THR A 195 -14.72 9.30 -3.16
C THR A 195 -15.98 10.17 -3.04
N PRO A 196 -17.05 9.99 -3.83
CA PRO A 196 -18.28 10.76 -3.64
C PRO A 196 -18.91 10.58 -2.26
N LYS A 197 -18.78 9.39 -1.65
CA LYS A 197 -19.27 9.09 -0.30
C LYS A 197 -18.47 9.86 0.75
N HIS A 198 -17.14 9.92 0.57
CA HIS A 198 -16.27 10.71 1.46
C HIS A 198 -16.57 12.19 1.35
N ILE A 199 -16.76 12.73 0.15
CA ILE A 199 -17.14 14.14 -0.05
C ILE A 199 -18.50 14.41 0.56
N ALA A 200 -19.48 13.50 0.43
CA ALA A 200 -20.77 13.63 1.09
C ALA A 200 -20.64 13.70 2.63
N LEU A 201 -19.69 12.94 3.21
CA LEU A 201 -19.38 13.03 4.64
C LEU A 201 -18.74 14.35 5.02
N TYR A 202 -17.76 14.86 4.25
CA TYR A 202 -17.20 16.20 4.46
C TYR A 202 -18.28 17.26 4.43
N ASN A 203 -19.18 17.21 3.47
CA ASN A 203 -20.31 18.14 3.35
C ASN A 203 -21.27 18.02 4.53
N ALA A 204 -21.56 16.81 5.02
CA ALA A 204 -22.43 16.58 6.18
C ALA A 204 -21.88 17.20 7.47
N PHE A 205 -20.55 17.26 7.59
CA PHE A 205 -19.85 17.96 8.67
C PHE A 205 -19.66 19.47 8.43
N GLY A 206 -19.91 19.95 7.22
CA GLY A 206 -19.56 21.33 6.83
C GLY A 206 -18.06 21.56 6.67
N TRP A 207 -17.30 20.49 6.40
CA TRP A 207 -15.84 20.55 6.21
C TRP A 207 -15.46 20.65 4.74
N ASN A 208 -14.34 21.30 4.47
CA ASN A 208 -13.74 21.27 3.13
C ASN A 208 -13.01 19.95 2.92
N PRO A 209 -13.28 19.20 1.84
CA PRO A 209 -12.54 17.99 1.54
C PRO A 209 -11.10 18.29 1.12
N PRO A 210 -10.16 17.35 1.32
CA PRO A 210 -8.83 17.43 0.74
C PRO A 210 -8.87 17.28 -0.79
N GLN A 211 -7.76 17.53 -1.46
CA GLN A 211 -7.61 17.21 -2.87
C GLN A 211 -7.40 15.70 -3.04
N PHE A 212 -8.03 15.10 -4.05
CA PHE A 212 -7.94 13.68 -4.31
C PHE A 212 -7.08 13.39 -5.53
N ILE A 213 -6.28 12.33 -5.44
CA ILE A 213 -5.43 11.82 -6.50
C ILE A 213 -5.55 10.31 -6.49
N HIS A 214 -6.14 9.74 -7.54
CA HIS A 214 -6.27 8.29 -7.66
C HIS A 214 -5.23 7.76 -8.65
N ILE A 215 -4.22 7.08 -8.12
CA ILE A 215 -3.13 6.50 -8.91
C ILE A 215 -3.53 5.12 -9.45
N PRO A 216 -2.95 4.70 -10.58
CA PRO A 216 -3.26 3.41 -11.20
C PRO A 216 -3.00 2.21 -10.30
N LEU A 217 -3.66 1.10 -10.59
CA LEU A 217 -3.43 -0.16 -9.92
C LEU A 217 -2.07 -0.75 -10.27
N LEU A 218 -1.46 -1.41 -9.28
CA LEU A 218 -0.31 -2.27 -9.52
C LEU A 218 -0.77 -3.59 -10.10
N THR A 219 -0.25 -3.93 -11.28
CA THR A 219 -0.58 -5.17 -11.97
C THR A 219 0.67 -6.01 -12.22
N SER A 220 0.50 -7.31 -12.41
CA SER A 220 1.55 -8.16 -12.94
C SER A 220 1.84 -7.80 -14.41
N THR A 221 2.93 -8.29 -14.95
CA THR A 221 3.27 -8.14 -16.39
C THR A 221 2.18 -8.63 -17.34
N ASN A 222 1.27 -9.51 -16.86
CA ASN A 222 0.12 -10.03 -17.59
C ASN A 222 -1.20 -9.31 -17.24
N ASP A 223 -1.13 -8.07 -16.76
CA ASP A 223 -2.26 -7.21 -16.39
C ASP A 223 -3.22 -7.79 -15.33
N LYS A 224 -2.75 -8.77 -14.53
CA LYS A 224 -3.52 -9.31 -13.41
C LYS A 224 -3.23 -8.49 -12.14
N LYS A 225 -4.28 -8.15 -11.40
CA LYS A 225 -4.14 -7.49 -10.10
C LYS A 225 -3.24 -8.31 -9.17
N LEU A 226 -2.24 -7.68 -8.56
CA LEU A 226 -1.38 -8.32 -7.57
C LEU A 226 -2.19 -8.69 -6.34
N SER A 227 -1.95 -9.88 -5.79
CA SER A 227 -2.68 -10.39 -4.64
C SER A 227 -1.74 -10.54 -3.44
N LYS A 228 -2.08 -9.89 -2.32
CA LYS A 228 -1.38 -10.05 -1.03
C LYS A 228 -1.30 -11.52 -0.55
N ARG A 229 -2.25 -12.37 -0.99
CA ARG A 229 -2.33 -13.79 -0.56
C ARG A 229 -1.27 -14.70 -1.18
N LYS A 230 -0.55 -14.25 -2.21
CA LYS A 230 0.47 -15.06 -2.91
C LYS A 230 1.91 -14.79 -2.43
N GLY A 231 2.11 -14.00 -1.38
CA GLY A 231 3.45 -13.72 -0.83
C GLY A 231 4.35 -12.86 -1.73
N ASP A 232 3.81 -12.26 -2.78
CA ASP A 232 4.60 -11.61 -3.84
C ASP A 232 5.12 -10.21 -3.48
N ALA A 233 4.81 -9.67 -2.30
CA ALA A 233 5.03 -8.25 -2.03
C ALA A 233 5.41 -7.89 -0.57
N ASP A 234 5.95 -8.81 0.20
CA ASP A 234 6.48 -8.48 1.54
C ASP A 234 7.88 -7.87 1.42
N VAL A 235 8.03 -6.64 1.91
CA VAL A 235 9.29 -5.88 1.91
C VAL A 235 10.41 -6.66 2.60
N MET A 236 10.13 -7.27 3.75
CA MET A 236 11.13 -8.02 4.50
C MET A 236 11.53 -9.32 3.81
N GLN A 237 10.64 -9.94 3.02
CA GLN A 237 11.00 -11.06 2.16
C GLN A 237 11.89 -10.64 0.99
N LEU A 238 11.67 -9.45 0.41
CA LEU A 238 12.55 -8.91 -0.62
C LEU A 238 13.96 -8.63 -0.04
N LYS A 239 14.04 -8.06 1.15
CA LYS A 239 15.31 -7.92 1.90
C LYS A 239 16.01 -9.28 2.05
N ALA A 240 15.29 -10.30 2.50
CA ALA A 240 15.85 -11.65 2.67
C ALA A 240 16.34 -12.28 1.36
N LYS A 241 15.82 -11.83 0.20
CA LYS A 241 16.30 -12.24 -1.14
C LYS A 241 17.48 -11.40 -1.64
N GLY A 242 18.03 -10.50 -0.83
CA GLY A 242 19.19 -9.66 -1.18
C GLY A 242 18.84 -8.42 -2.02
N ILE A 243 17.58 -8.01 -2.01
CA ILE A 243 17.19 -6.71 -2.57
C ILE A 243 17.64 -5.61 -1.62
N LEU A 244 18.23 -4.57 -2.16
CA LEU A 244 18.68 -3.40 -1.43
C LEU A 244 17.54 -2.39 -1.23
N PRO A 245 17.53 -1.65 -0.11
CA PRO A 245 16.46 -0.67 0.14
C PRO A 245 16.39 0.41 -0.94
N GLU A 246 17.51 0.92 -1.42
CA GLU A 246 17.55 1.92 -2.49
C GLU A 246 16.91 1.41 -3.78
N ALA A 247 17.15 0.14 -4.12
CA ALA A 247 16.56 -0.49 -5.29
C ALA A 247 15.04 -0.60 -5.17
N LEU A 248 14.54 -1.02 -3.99
CA LEU A 248 13.12 -1.13 -3.74
C LEU A 248 12.43 0.23 -3.73
N VAL A 249 13.02 1.23 -3.07
CA VAL A 249 12.47 2.60 -3.03
C VAL A 249 12.40 3.17 -4.43
N ASN A 250 13.50 3.10 -5.20
CA ASN A 250 13.53 3.58 -6.58
C ASN A 250 12.46 2.88 -7.46
N PHE A 251 12.36 1.57 -7.35
CA PHE A 251 11.38 0.79 -8.09
C PHE A 251 9.96 1.21 -7.73
N SER A 252 9.68 1.43 -6.44
CA SER A 252 8.34 1.79 -5.95
C SER A 252 7.90 3.19 -6.37
N VAL A 253 8.81 4.17 -6.38
CA VAL A 253 8.49 5.55 -6.80
C VAL A 253 8.05 5.62 -8.26
N LEU A 254 8.57 4.74 -9.12
CA LEU A 254 8.21 4.69 -10.54
C LEU A 254 6.83 4.05 -10.80
N PHE A 255 6.12 3.60 -9.77
CA PHE A 255 4.73 3.14 -9.92
C PHE A 255 3.76 4.32 -9.95
N GLY A 256 3.34 4.70 -11.16
CA GLY A 256 2.40 5.79 -11.37
C GLY A 256 3.04 7.19 -11.42
N TRP A 257 4.36 7.29 -11.39
CA TRP A 257 5.10 8.53 -11.58
C TRP A 257 6.26 8.32 -12.55
N SER A 258 6.60 9.34 -13.32
CA SER A 258 7.71 9.30 -14.28
C SER A 258 8.60 10.52 -14.11
N PRO A 259 9.93 10.35 -13.97
CA PRO A 259 10.85 11.48 -13.96
C PRO A 259 10.88 12.20 -15.32
N PRO A 260 11.34 13.46 -15.36
CA PRO A 260 11.57 14.17 -16.62
C PRO A 260 12.41 13.33 -17.58
N ARG A 261 11.98 13.24 -18.85
CA ARG A 261 12.54 12.31 -19.84
C ARG A 261 14.06 12.42 -20.03
N GLU A 262 14.57 13.64 -20.02
CA GLU A 262 16.03 13.87 -20.18
C GLU A 262 16.83 13.29 -19.00
N LEU A 263 16.33 13.45 -17.78
CA LEU A 263 16.94 12.89 -16.58
C LEU A 263 16.81 11.36 -16.58
N ALA A 264 15.63 10.83 -16.89
CA ALA A 264 15.40 9.39 -16.96
C ALA A 264 16.38 8.69 -17.91
N THR A 265 16.61 9.27 -19.08
CA THR A 265 17.55 8.72 -20.08
C THR A 265 19.00 8.76 -19.59
N ARG A 266 19.41 9.86 -18.95
CA ARG A 266 20.78 10.04 -18.48
C ARG A 266 21.12 9.16 -17.27
N THR A 267 20.17 8.94 -16.37
CA THR A 267 20.38 8.21 -15.12
C THR A 267 19.88 6.77 -15.18
N HIS A 268 19.31 6.34 -16.32
CA HIS A 268 18.59 5.06 -16.46
C HIS A 268 17.52 4.88 -15.38
N GLU A 269 16.84 5.99 -15.01
CA GLU A 269 15.81 6.05 -13.95
C GLU A 269 16.34 5.68 -12.54
N CYS A 270 17.64 5.72 -12.31
CA CYS A 270 18.25 5.47 -11.00
C CYS A 270 18.48 6.80 -10.27
N PHE A 271 17.78 6.96 -9.12
CA PHE A 271 17.82 8.16 -8.29
C PHE A 271 17.88 7.78 -6.81
N SER A 272 18.58 8.57 -6.02
CA SER A 272 18.51 8.49 -4.56
C SER A 272 17.15 8.98 -4.03
N LEU A 273 16.81 8.61 -2.80
CA LEU A 273 15.60 9.12 -2.14
C LEU A 273 15.58 10.66 -2.08
N GLU A 274 16.73 11.29 -1.81
CA GLU A 274 16.85 12.76 -1.78
C GLU A 274 16.58 13.40 -3.15
N GLU A 275 17.03 12.77 -4.22
CA GLU A 275 16.76 13.22 -5.59
C GLU A 275 15.27 13.07 -5.92
N PHE A 276 14.63 11.96 -5.53
CA PHE A 276 13.19 11.79 -5.70
C PHE A 276 12.39 12.87 -4.97
N VAL A 277 12.75 13.19 -3.72
CA VAL A 277 12.09 14.26 -2.95
C VAL A 277 12.17 15.61 -3.66
N LYS A 278 13.28 15.90 -4.35
CA LYS A 278 13.46 17.15 -5.12
C LYS A 278 12.74 17.14 -6.47
N LEU A 279 12.62 15.97 -7.10
CA LEU A 279 12.07 15.81 -8.46
C LEU A 279 10.57 15.53 -8.47
N PHE A 280 10.01 15.06 -7.35
CA PHE A 280 8.61 14.66 -7.31
C PHE A 280 7.69 15.84 -7.58
N ASP A 281 6.83 15.67 -8.58
CA ASP A 281 5.80 16.62 -8.99
C ASP A 281 4.53 15.84 -9.40
N LEU A 282 3.37 16.30 -8.93
CA LEU A 282 2.06 15.70 -9.23
C LEU A 282 1.73 15.73 -10.73
N ASN A 283 2.27 16.70 -11.48
CA ASN A 283 2.06 16.80 -12.92
C ASN A 283 2.73 15.67 -13.74
N HIS A 284 3.64 14.92 -13.11
CA HIS A 284 4.31 13.78 -13.72
C HIS A 284 3.69 12.43 -13.33
N LEU A 285 2.50 12.44 -12.69
CA LEU A 285 1.73 11.23 -12.44
C LEU A 285 1.16 10.66 -13.76
N THR A 286 1.09 9.34 -13.83
CA THR A 286 0.63 8.61 -15.04
C THR A 286 -0.72 7.96 -14.80
N LYS A 287 -1.56 7.86 -15.84
CA LYS A 287 -2.90 7.24 -15.78
C LYS A 287 -2.90 5.75 -16.12
N GLY A 288 -1.80 5.22 -16.64
CA GLY A 288 -1.70 3.80 -17.04
C GLY A 288 -1.36 2.89 -15.88
N ASN A 289 -1.88 1.66 -15.89
CA ASN A 289 -1.54 0.66 -14.88
C ASN A 289 -0.02 0.45 -14.78
N ALA A 290 0.48 0.45 -13.54
CA ALA A 290 1.89 0.24 -13.27
C ALA A 290 2.20 -1.27 -13.22
N LYS A 291 2.96 -1.75 -14.21
CA LYS A 291 3.37 -3.16 -14.28
C LYS A 291 4.54 -3.42 -13.36
N VAL A 292 4.37 -4.36 -12.43
CA VAL A 292 5.43 -4.81 -11.54
C VAL A 292 6.27 -5.85 -12.29
N ASP A 293 7.43 -5.41 -12.76
CA ASP A 293 8.41 -6.27 -13.45
C ASP A 293 9.61 -6.56 -12.52
N ALA A 294 9.70 -7.80 -12.08
CA ALA A 294 10.81 -8.25 -11.24
C ALA A 294 12.19 -8.04 -11.90
N LYS A 295 12.27 -8.09 -13.24
CA LYS A 295 13.53 -7.85 -13.95
C LYS A 295 14.00 -6.40 -13.78
N LYS A 296 13.06 -5.44 -13.76
CA LYS A 296 13.38 -4.03 -13.52
C LYS A 296 13.87 -3.81 -12.08
N LEU A 297 13.25 -4.48 -11.09
CA LEU A 297 13.74 -4.44 -9.72
C LEU A 297 15.18 -4.98 -9.61
N LEU A 298 15.47 -6.11 -10.24
CA LEU A 298 16.81 -6.69 -10.24
C LEU A 298 17.82 -5.80 -10.99
N PHE A 299 17.40 -5.10 -12.03
CA PHE A 299 18.24 -4.11 -12.70
C PHE A 299 18.66 -2.98 -11.74
N PHE A 300 17.71 -2.41 -10.99
CA PHE A 300 18.03 -1.42 -9.97
C PHE A 300 18.91 -2.00 -8.87
N ASN A 301 18.64 -3.23 -8.44
CA ASN A 301 19.44 -3.88 -7.41
C ASN A 301 20.91 -4.02 -7.84
N LYS A 302 21.15 -4.49 -9.05
CA LYS A 302 22.50 -4.57 -9.63
C LYS A 302 23.19 -3.20 -9.67
N HIS A 303 22.45 -2.15 -10.06
CA HIS A 303 22.97 -0.79 -10.12
C HIS A 303 23.45 -0.31 -8.74
N TYR A 304 22.58 -0.39 -7.71
CA TYR A 304 22.93 0.06 -6.37
C TYR A 304 23.98 -0.83 -5.68
N LEU A 305 23.94 -2.14 -5.91
CA LEU A 305 25.00 -3.04 -5.43
C LEU A 305 26.35 -2.66 -6.03
N SER A 306 26.40 -2.36 -7.33
CA SER A 306 27.63 -1.89 -7.98
C SER A 306 28.13 -0.55 -7.41
N GLN A 307 27.21 0.38 -7.05
CA GLN A 307 27.58 1.63 -6.37
C GLN A 307 28.17 1.37 -4.98
N ARG A 308 27.52 0.52 -4.18
CA ARG A 308 28.00 0.14 -2.84
C ARG A 308 29.39 -0.51 -2.89
N LEU A 309 29.65 -1.34 -3.90
CA LEU A 309 30.97 -1.94 -4.12
C LEU A 309 32.05 -0.90 -4.51
N GLY A 310 31.66 0.28 -4.97
CA GLY A 310 32.57 1.42 -5.19
C GLY A 310 32.88 2.23 -3.94
N ASN A 311 32.14 2.05 -2.85
CA ASN A 311 32.38 2.72 -1.56
C ASN A 311 33.11 1.77 -0.62
N LYS A 312 34.26 2.16 -0.07
CA LYS A 312 35.12 1.27 0.72
C LYS A 312 34.41 0.67 1.94
N ALA A 313 33.70 1.49 2.72
CA ALA A 313 33.00 1.00 3.93
C ALA A 313 31.92 -0.02 3.59
N GLN A 314 31.09 0.28 2.60
CA GLN A 314 30.02 -0.62 2.12
C GLN A 314 30.59 -1.87 1.43
N PHE A 315 31.72 -1.74 0.73
CA PHE A 315 32.42 -2.89 0.17
C PHE A 315 32.87 -3.86 1.26
N ASP A 316 33.47 -3.35 2.34
CA ASP A 316 33.95 -4.18 3.46
C ASP A 316 32.77 -4.88 4.17
N GLU A 317 31.62 -4.21 4.32
CA GLU A 317 30.39 -4.82 4.86
C GLU A 317 29.89 -5.96 3.97
N ILE A 318 29.77 -5.73 2.66
CA ILE A 318 29.32 -6.72 1.68
C ILE A 318 30.28 -7.92 1.64
N ALA A 319 31.60 -7.66 1.68
CA ALA A 319 32.59 -8.71 1.68
C ALA A 319 32.49 -9.61 2.92
N ASN A 320 32.27 -9.02 4.09
CA ASN A 320 32.07 -9.77 5.33
C ASN A 320 30.76 -10.59 5.28
N GLU A 321 29.67 -10.02 4.74
CA GLU A 321 28.41 -10.74 4.58
C GLU A 321 28.58 -11.94 3.66
N ILE A 322 29.23 -11.77 2.51
CA ILE A 322 29.54 -12.87 1.58
C ILE A 322 30.45 -13.90 2.23
N TYR A 323 31.50 -13.46 2.95
CA TYR A 323 32.37 -14.41 3.66
C TYR A 323 31.59 -15.29 4.62
N ASN A 324 30.67 -14.72 5.39
CA ASN A 324 29.82 -15.49 6.30
C ASN A 324 28.89 -16.46 5.55
N LEU A 325 28.39 -16.09 4.37
CA LEU A 325 27.55 -16.96 3.54
C LEU A 325 28.27 -18.19 2.99
N ILE A 326 29.58 -18.07 2.68
CA ILE A 326 30.32 -19.14 1.99
C ILE A 326 31.31 -19.88 2.90
N SER A 327 31.66 -19.36 4.07
CA SER A 327 32.70 -19.91 4.95
C SER A 327 32.40 -21.33 5.44
N GLU A 328 31.13 -21.69 5.59
CA GLU A 328 30.74 -23.07 5.95
C GLU A 328 31.01 -24.05 4.80
N ALA A 329 30.74 -23.65 3.56
CA ALA A 329 30.99 -24.46 2.38
C ALA A 329 32.46 -24.52 1.98
N TYR A 330 33.22 -23.47 2.30
CA TYR A 330 34.66 -23.35 1.97
C TYR A 330 35.46 -22.93 3.21
N PRO A 331 35.76 -23.86 4.14
CA PRO A 331 36.39 -23.54 5.43
C PRO A 331 37.79 -22.89 5.33
N ASP A 332 38.52 -23.15 4.26
CA ASP A 332 39.86 -22.61 4.02
C ASP A 332 39.83 -21.21 3.38
N THR A 333 38.65 -20.67 3.11
CA THR A 333 38.50 -19.34 2.49
C THR A 333 38.87 -18.24 3.46
N THR A 334 39.56 -17.23 2.97
CA THR A 334 39.87 -16.03 3.71
C THR A 334 39.08 -14.81 3.21
N ILE A 335 38.87 -13.84 4.08
CA ILE A 335 38.23 -12.56 3.68
C ILE A 335 39.02 -11.86 2.56
N TRP A 336 40.34 -12.03 2.53
CA TRP A 336 41.17 -11.49 1.46
C TRP A 336 40.81 -12.08 0.08
N GLN A 337 40.58 -13.40 0.00
CA GLN A 337 40.12 -14.04 -1.25
C GLN A 337 38.76 -13.52 -1.69
N VAL A 338 37.79 -13.39 -0.76
CA VAL A 338 36.49 -12.81 -1.06
C VAL A 338 36.63 -11.39 -1.61
N ASN A 339 37.43 -10.55 -0.96
CA ASN A 339 37.73 -9.19 -1.40
C ASN A 339 38.33 -9.18 -2.82
N SER A 340 39.25 -10.05 -3.12
CA SER A 340 39.91 -10.13 -4.43
C SER A 340 38.92 -10.53 -5.53
N VAL A 341 38.06 -11.50 -5.26
CA VAL A 341 37.01 -11.92 -6.21
C VAL A 341 35.98 -10.82 -6.39
N LEU A 342 35.52 -10.16 -5.32
CA LEU A 342 34.58 -9.04 -5.41
C LEU A 342 35.14 -7.86 -6.19
N GLN A 343 36.40 -7.52 -6.00
CA GLN A 343 37.05 -6.45 -6.78
C GLN A 343 37.11 -6.78 -8.26
N ALA A 344 37.41 -8.04 -8.59
CA ALA A 344 37.54 -8.47 -9.99
C ALA A 344 36.21 -8.58 -10.73
N VAL A 345 35.20 -9.19 -10.12
CA VAL A 345 33.96 -9.62 -10.79
C VAL A 345 32.64 -9.20 -10.11
N GLY A 346 32.74 -8.59 -8.92
CA GLY A 346 31.55 -8.28 -8.08
C GLY A 346 30.49 -7.41 -8.77
N LYS A 347 30.87 -6.52 -9.70
CA LYS A 347 29.94 -5.70 -10.49
C LYS A 347 28.97 -6.50 -11.38
N SER A 348 29.22 -7.78 -11.59
CA SER A 348 28.33 -8.67 -12.34
C SER A 348 27.18 -9.20 -11.47
N LEU A 349 27.28 -9.08 -10.15
CA LEU A 349 26.26 -9.57 -9.20
C LEU A 349 24.97 -8.73 -9.29
N THR A 350 23.85 -9.43 -9.24
CA THR A 350 22.53 -8.81 -9.07
C THR A 350 22.13 -8.78 -7.59
N THR A 351 22.47 -9.83 -6.86
CA THR A 351 22.36 -9.94 -5.40
C THR A 351 23.61 -10.60 -4.85
N ILE A 352 23.88 -10.42 -3.55
CA ILE A 352 25.04 -11.07 -2.90
C ILE A 352 24.90 -12.60 -2.84
N TYR A 353 23.66 -13.12 -2.83
CA TYR A 353 23.37 -14.54 -2.77
C TYR A 353 23.76 -15.31 -4.04
N GLU A 354 23.91 -14.61 -5.17
CA GLU A 354 24.43 -15.20 -6.41
C GLU A 354 25.94 -15.47 -6.36
N PHE A 355 26.63 -14.95 -5.35
CA PHE A 355 28.10 -14.99 -5.31
C PHE A 355 28.62 -16.41 -5.37
N ASN A 356 28.10 -17.32 -4.57
CA ASN A 356 28.53 -18.71 -4.57
C ASN A 356 28.27 -19.37 -5.93
N ASP A 357 27.06 -19.23 -6.47
CA ASP A 357 26.68 -19.90 -7.73
C ASP A 357 27.52 -19.42 -8.91
N LYS A 358 27.85 -18.10 -8.92
CA LYS A 358 28.62 -17.50 -10.02
C LYS A 358 30.13 -17.68 -9.89
N PHE A 359 30.64 -17.78 -8.67
CA PHE A 359 32.07 -17.68 -8.42
C PHE A 359 32.69 -18.80 -7.59
N TYR A 360 31.95 -19.92 -7.37
CA TYR A 360 32.43 -21.08 -6.61
C TYR A 360 33.78 -21.60 -7.08
N TYR A 361 34.09 -21.48 -8.37
CA TYR A 361 35.32 -21.95 -8.98
C TYR A 361 36.60 -21.20 -8.50
N PHE A 362 36.46 -20.06 -7.83
CA PHE A 362 37.58 -19.42 -7.17
C PHE A 362 37.94 -20.05 -5.83
N PHE A 363 37.05 -20.86 -5.26
CA PHE A 363 37.15 -21.47 -3.93
C PHE A 363 37.28 -23.00 -3.98
N THR A 364 37.09 -23.60 -5.14
CA THR A 364 37.18 -25.04 -5.36
C THR A 364 38.29 -25.37 -6.31
N LYS A 365 38.93 -26.55 -6.12
CA LYS A 365 39.84 -27.09 -7.14
C LYS A 365 39.00 -27.65 -8.29
N PRO A 366 39.36 -27.34 -9.55
CA PRO A 366 38.67 -27.94 -10.70
C PRO A 366 38.73 -29.46 -10.64
N ASP A 367 37.61 -30.12 -10.85
CA ASP A 367 37.57 -31.58 -11.06
C ASP A 367 37.84 -31.85 -12.54
N TYR A 368 39.07 -32.21 -12.85
CA TYR A 368 39.48 -32.49 -14.23
C TYR A 368 38.96 -33.85 -14.76
N GLU A 369 38.38 -34.70 -13.90
CA GLU A 369 37.73 -35.94 -14.29
C GLU A 369 36.28 -35.77 -14.67
N ASP A 370 35.65 -34.65 -14.24
CA ASP A 370 34.28 -34.32 -14.61
C ASP A 370 34.21 -33.88 -16.09
N ASN A 371 33.59 -34.71 -16.92
CA ASN A 371 33.38 -34.44 -18.34
C ASN A 371 32.59 -33.14 -18.62
N THR A 372 31.84 -32.61 -17.65
CA THR A 372 31.09 -31.37 -17.75
C THR A 372 32.04 -30.17 -17.79
N TYR A 373 33.02 -30.13 -16.87
CA TYR A 373 34.06 -29.08 -16.84
C TYR A 373 34.93 -29.11 -18.08
N VAL A 374 35.33 -30.30 -18.51
CA VAL A 374 36.15 -30.49 -19.73
C VAL A 374 35.40 -30.01 -20.97
N LYS A 375 34.10 -30.28 -21.09
CA LYS A 375 33.26 -29.79 -22.20
C LYS A 375 33.09 -28.28 -22.15
N GLN A 376 32.84 -27.71 -20.97
CA GLN A 376 32.68 -26.27 -20.80
C GLN A 376 33.98 -25.54 -21.11
N PHE A 377 35.12 -26.03 -20.66
CA PHE A 377 36.42 -25.48 -20.98
C PHE A 377 36.68 -25.50 -22.50
N LYS A 378 36.46 -26.66 -23.15
CA LYS A 378 36.64 -26.81 -24.58
C LYS A 378 35.72 -25.86 -25.40
N SER A 379 34.45 -25.69 -24.96
CA SER A 379 33.51 -24.81 -25.63
C SER A 379 33.88 -23.33 -25.50
N THR A 380 34.60 -22.96 -24.43
CA THR A 380 35.02 -21.56 -24.19
C THR A 380 36.25 -21.16 -25.01
N TYR A 381 37.10 -22.12 -25.31
CA TYR A 381 38.38 -21.88 -25.97
C TYR A 381 38.49 -22.48 -27.40
N ASP A 382 37.38 -22.97 -27.97
CA ASP A 382 37.38 -23.59 -29.35
C ASP A 382 38.46 -24.67 -29.55
N LEU A 383 38.74 -25.48 -28.50
CA LEU A 383 39.75 -26.53 -28.52
C LEU A 383 39.13 -27.91 -28.80
#